data_a49b1314e8406a86594f94c719183b24
#
_entry.id   a49b1314e8406a86594f94c719183b24
#
_cell.length_a   1.000
_cell.length_b   1.000
_cell.length_c   1.000
_cell.angle_alpha   90.00
_cell.angle_beta   90.00
_cell.angle_gamma   90.00
#
_symmetry.space_group_name_H-M   'P 1'
#
loop_
_entity.id
_entity.type
_entity.pdbx_description
1 polymer ?
#
loop_
_entity_poly.entity_id
_entity_poly.type
_entity_poly.pdbx_seq_one_letter_code
_entity_poly.pdbx_strand_id
1 'polypeptide(L)'
;VKMFEQMEQDGVISTRGLKPDAVKYGELVFDVNSAYFYNHGGYEFAKQFYADAYKAAAEIVGGEQYILSAVMHADERNRAMSEALGEDVYHYHLHVVYIPVVEKQILWSKRCKDEALRGTVKEVITQVSRSKKWESKPVLGEDGNPMLNAKGKKILKSSYSVLQDDFFNFMRAAGYTDVERGERGSTEEHLTVTQFKVQAEQQRLEAVTGQVAQAEQNLEDAKAATAKQKKKLESLQKETKAAKTIALTVQDIEAMGKKATFGNNITLTPDECDTLKRYA
;
A
#
# COMPACT_ATOMS: atom_id res chain seq x y z
N VAL A 1 10.48 -32.42 -2.84
CA VAL A 1 10.38 -33.63 -3.71
C VAL A 1 10.68 -34.84 -2.88
N LYS A 2 11.89 -35.01 -2.31
CA LYS A 2 12.29 -36.22 -1.55
C LYS A 2 11.33 -36.56 -0.39
N MET A 3 10.89 -35.57 0.37
CA MET A 3 9.95 -35.79 1.49
C MET A 3 8.61 -36.35 1.00
N PHE A 4 8.05 -35.81 -0.09
CA PHE A 4 6.81 -36.31 -0.69
C PHE A 4 6.94 -37.77 -1.15
N GLU A 5 8.01 -38.09 -1.85
CA GLU A 5 8.32 -39.44 -2.33
C GLU A 5 8.45 -40.44 -1.16
N GLN A 6 9.11 -40.02 -0.07
CA GLN A 6 9.24 -40.83 1.12
C GLN A 6 7.86 -41.06 1.78
N MET A 7 7.06 -40.06 1.94
CA MET A 7 5.69 -40.17 2.53
C MET A 7 4.79 -41.10 1.68
N GLU A 8 4.96 -41.08 0.34
CA GLU A 8 4.21 -41.99 -0.54
C GLU A 8 4.72 -43.41 -0.39
N GLN A 9 6.02 -43.65 -0.31
CA GLN A 9 6.63 -44.98 -0.09
C GLN A 9 6.24 -45.58 1.25
N ASP A 10 6.19 -44.75 2.29
CA ASP A 10 5.81 -45.15 3.66
C ASP A 10 4.29 -45.30 3.82
N GLY A 11 3.51 -45.03 2.78
CA GLY A 11 2.05 -45.12 2.82
C GLY A 11 1.34 -44.04 3.66
N VAL A 12 2.06 -42.99 4.06
CA VAL A 12 1.49 -41.84 4.81
C VAL A 12 0.53 -41.06 3.92
N ILE A 13 0.85 -40.94 2.64
CA ILE A 13 0.00 -40.34 1.61
C ILE A 13 -0.19 -41.29 0.44
N SER A 14 -1.26 -41.09 -0.32
CA SER A 14 -1.54 -41.91 -1.53
C SER A 14 -1.85 -41.00 -2.72
N THR A 15 -1.17 -41.22 -3.82
CA THR A 15 -1.45 -40.60 -5.13
C THR A 15 -2.37 -41.44 -6.00
N ARG A 16 -2.92 -42.53 -5.46
CA ARG A 16 -3.80 -43.48 -6.16
C ARG A 16 -4.99 -42.77 -6.81
N GLY A 17 -5.08 -42.87 -8.13
CA GLY A 17 -6.14 -42.25 -8.93
C GLY A 17 -5.93 -40.79 -9.27
N LEU A 18 -4.76 -40.22 -8.96
CA LEU A 18 -4.38 -38.92 -9.50
C LEU A 18 -4.02 -39.01 -10.98
N LYS A 19 -4.36 -37.99 -11.73
CA LYS A 19 -3.85 -37.82 -13.09
C LYS A 19 -2.37 -37.44 -13.05
N PRO A 20 -1.60 -37.74 -14.11
CA PRO A 20 -0.16 -37.39 -14.17
C PRO A 20 0.13 -35.91 -14.01
N ASP A 21 -0.77 -35.05 -14.49
CA ASP A 21 -0.73 -33.60 -14.47
C ASP A 21 -1.39 -32.97 -13.23
N ALA A 22 -1.84 -33.78 -12.27
CA ALA A 22 -2.53 -33.28 -11.07
C ALA A 22 -1.57 -32.48 -10.18
N VAL A 23 -2.08 -31.36 -9.67
CA VAL A 23 -1.37 -30.51 -8.71
C VAL A 23 -1.24 -31.24 -7.38
N LYS A 24 -0.01 -31.53 -6.96
CA LYS A 24 0.34 -32.29 -5.75
C LYS A 24 0.64 -31.42 -4.53
N TYR A 25 0.87 -30.14 -4.74
CA TYR A 25 1.27 -29.18 -3.71
C TYR A 25 0.30 -28.01 -3.67
N GLY A 26 0.19 -27.40 -2.54
CA GLY A 26 -0.50 -26.13 -2.34
C GLY A 26 0.39 -25.16 -1.59
N GLU A 27 0.09 -23.88 -1.69
CA GLU A 27 0.69 -22.82 -0.93
C GLU A 27 -0.40 -22.01 -0.25
N LEU A 28 -0.24 -21.74 1.03
CA LEU A 28 -1.00 -20.76 1.78
C LEU A 28 -0.11 -19.55 2.02
N VAL A 29 -0.62 -18.38 1.75
CA VAL A 29 0.03 -17.11 2.08
C VAL A 29 -0.83 -16.41 3.11
N PHE A 30 -0.26 -16.19 4.29
CA PHE A 30 -0.88 -15.43 5.36
C PHE A 30 -0.29 -14.03 5.35
N ASP A 31 -1.12 -13.07 5.01
CA ASP A 31 -0.77 -11.67 4.81
C ASP A 31 -1.68 -10.80 5.67
N VAL A 32 -1.08 -9.89 6.44
CA VAL A 32 -1.76 -8.92 7.28
C VAL A 32 -1.14 -7.54 7.04
N ASN A 33 -1.96 -6.50 7.11
CA ASN A 33 -1.53 -5.13 6.86
C ASN A 33 -0.30 -4.73 7.68
N SER A 34 0.69 -4.12 7.04
CA SER A 34 1.93 -3.66 7.67
C SER A 34 1.68 -2.72 8.86
N ALA A 35 0.62 -1.91 8.83
CA ALA A 35 0.25 -1.03 9.92
C ALA A 35 -0.12 -1.78 11.20
N TYR A 36 -0.71 -2.97 11.08
CA TYR A 36 -1.02 -3.82 12.23
C TYR A 36 0.25 -4.18 12.99
N PHE A 37 1.26 -4.68 12.30
CA PHE A 37 2.53 -5.04 12.93
C PHE A 37 3.31 -3.83 13.44
N TYR A 38 3.32 -2.73 12.69
CA TYR A 38 3.96 -1.50 13.12
C TYR A 38 3.40 -1.00 14.46
N ASN A 39 2.07 -1.00 14.60
CA ASN A 39 1.40 -0.55 15.82
C ASN A 39 1.58 -1.49 17.02
N HIS A 40 2.02 -2.74 16.79
CA HIS A 40 2.22 -3.76 17.84
C HIS A 40 3.69 -4.06 18.14
N GLY A 41 4.63 -3.24 17.67
CA GLY A 41 6.06 -3.41 17.98
C GLY A 41 6.88 -4.08 16.87
N GLY A 42 6.32 -4.16 15.64
CA GLY A 42 7.07 -4.51 14.44
C GLY A 42 7.49 -5.98 14.37
N TYR A 43 8.76 -6.21 14.10
CA TYR A 43 9.31 -7.54 13.78
C TYR A 43 9.08 -8.61 14.84
N GLU A 44 9.33 -8.32 16.11
CA GLU A 44 9.21 -9.34 17.18
C GLU A 44 7.76 -9.77 17.40
N PHE A 45 6.82 -8.84 17.28
CA PHE A 45 5.41 -9.17 17.31
C PHE A 45 4.99 -9.96 16.07
N ALA A 46 5.43 -9.57 14.87
CA ALA A 46 5.16 -10.30 13.64
C ALA A 46 5.69 -11.74 13.68
N LYS A 47 6.88 -11.94 14.24
CA LYS A 47 7.47 -13.27 14.45
C LYS A 47 6.61 -14.17 15.34
N GLN A 48 6.10 -13.63 16.46
CA GLN A 48 5.19 -14.37 17.33
C GLN A 48 3.85 -14.65 16.63
N PHE A 49 3.29 -13.64 15.98
CA PHE A 49 2.04 -13.78 15.21
C PHE A 49 2.14 -14.88 14.15
N TYR A 50 3.22 -14.90 13.37
CA TYR A 50 3.39 -15.91 12.31
C TYR A 50 3.81 -17.27 12.85
N ALA A 51 4.37 -17.37 14.04
CA ALA A 51 4.53 -18.65 14.74
C ALA A 51 3.16 -19.27 15.09
N ASP A 52 2.19 -18.46 15.53
CA ASP A 52 0.83 -18.92 15.79
C ASP A 52 0.04 -19.14 14.48
N ALA A 53 0.26 -18.30 13.44
CA ALA A 53 -0.28 -18.52 12.10
C ALA A 53 0.19 -19.85 11.47
N TYR A 54 1.42 -20.30 11.77
CA TYR A 54 1.90 -21.62 11.38
C TYR A 54 1.10 -22.75 12.03
N LYS A 55 0.75 -22.61 13.31
CA LYS A 55 -0.12 -23.60 13.99
C LYS A 55 -1.51 -23.64 13.37
N ALA A 56 -2.07 -22.47 13.04
CA ALA A 56 -3.32 -22.39 12.29
C ALA A 56 -3.21 -23.09 10.93
N ALA A 57 -2.11 -22.87 10.20
CA ALA A 57 -1.86 -23.57 8.94
C ALA A 57 -1.80 -25.09 9.13
N ALA A 58 -1.13 -25.58 10.16
CA ALA A 58 -1.04 -27.00 10.46
C ALA A 58 -2.42 -27.63 10.70
N GLU A 59 -3.29 -26.93 11.45
CA GLU A 59 -4.67 -27.36 11.68
C GLU A 59 -5.49 -27.37 10.38
N ILE A 60 -5.41 -26.29 9.59
CA ILE A 60 -6.13 -26.14 8.32
C ILE A 60 -5.70 -27.21 7.30
N VAL A 61 -4.42 -27.53 7.19
CA VAL A 61 -3.95 -28.56 6.24
C VAL A 61 -4.22 -29.98 6.73
N GLY A 62 -4.49 -30.18 8.02
CA GLY A 62 -4.82 -31.47 8.62
C GLY A 62 -3.65 -32.18 9.28
N GLY A 63 -2.59 -31.43 9.61
CA GLY A 63 -1.45 -31.90 10.39
C GLY A 63 -0.14 -31.33 9.89
N GLU A 64 0.76 -31.05 10.82
CA GLU A 64 2.09 -30.50 10.55
C GLU A 64 2.94 -31.40 9.61
N GLN A 65 2.73 -32.71 9.66
CA GLN A 65 3.42 -33.68 8.79
C GLN A 65 3.18 -33.44 7.28
N TYR A 66 2.11 -32.71 6.92
CA TYR A 66 1.82 -32.38 5.53
C TYR A 66 2.42 -31.04 5.08
N ILE A 67 3.06 -30.29 5.99
CA ILE A 67 3.76 -29.05 5.69
C ILE A 67 5.18 -29.39 5.21
N LEU A 68 5.54 -28.94 4.01
CA LEU A 68 6.84 -29.16 3.39
C LEU A 68 7.83 -28.04 3.70
N SER A 69 7.34 -26.83 3.84
CA SER A 69 8.13 -25.63 4.12
C SER A 69 7.23 -24.54 4.67
N ALA A 70 7.75 -23.78 5.61
CA ALA A 70 7.12 -22.54 6.09
C ALA A 70 8.22 -21.48 6.20
N VAL A 71 8.00 -20.31 5.58
CA VAL A 71 8.97 -19.22 5.54
C VAL A 71 8.25 -17.90 5.79
N MET A 72 8.66 -17.20 6.85
CA MET A 72 8.25 -15.82 7.07
C MET A 72 9.16 -14.88 6.29
N HIS A 73 8.59 -14.06 5.44
CA HIS A 73 9.31 -12.98 4.75
C HIS A 73 9.28 -11.73 5.63
N ALA A 74 10.43 -11.09 5.76
CA ALA A 74 10.62 -9.91 6.61
C ALA A 74 11.54 -8.86 5.96
N ASP A 75 11.77 -8.97 4.66
CA ASP A 75 12.69 -8.17 3.87
C ASP A 75 11.98 -7.24 2.86
N GLU A 76 10.66 -7.31 2.76
CA GLU A 76 9.89 -6.43 1.89
C GLU A 76 9.60 -5.08 2.58
N ARG A 77 10.27 -4.02 2.12
CA ARG A 77 10.04 -2.67 2.65
C ARG A 77 8.72 -2.08 2.11
N ASN A 78 7.85 -1.65 3.02
CA ASN A 78 6.66 -0.86 2.68
C ASN A 78 7.05 0.60 2.46
N ARG A 79 7.29 0.98 1.20
CA ARG A 79 7.79 2.32 0.83
C ARG A 79 6.84 3.43 1.27
N ALA A 80 5.54 3.28 1.03
CA ALA A 80 4.56 4.31 1.33
C ALA A 80 4.51 4.64 2.83
N MET A 81 4.49 3.61 3.69
CA MET A 81 4.53 3.81 5.12
C MET A 81 5.88 4.34 5.60
N SER A 82 6.99 3.82 5.05
CA SER A 82 8.34 4.28 5.43
C SER A 82 8.56 5.75 5.10
N GLU A 83 8.08 6.22 3.95
CA GLU A 83 8.15 7.62 3.54
C GLU A 83 7.26 8.52 4.42
N ALA A 84 6.07 8.05 4.77
CA ALA A 84 5.13 8.81 5.60
C ALA A 84 5.60 8.94 7.06
N LEU A 85 6.27 7.91 7.59
CA LEU A 85 6.70 7.86 9.01
C LEU A 85 8.16 8.30 9.21
N GLY A 86 8.95 8.38 8.12
CA GLY A 86 10.36 8.75 8.18
C GLY A 86 11.29 7.66 8.73
N GLU A 87 10.81 6.42 8.81
CA GLU A 87 11.57 5.25 9.26
C GLU A 87 11.22 4.00 8.43
N ASP A 88 12.08 2.96 8.49
CA ASP A 88 11.84 1.76 7.69
C ASP A 88 10.72 0.90 8.29
N VAL A 89 9.65 0.73 7.52
CA VAL A 89 8.53 -0.17 7.83
C VAL A 89 8.56 -1.33 6.84
N TYR A 90 8.44 -2.55 7.37
CA TYR A 90 8.46 -3.77 6.56
C TYR A 90 7.08 -4.41 6.49
N HIS A 91 6.86 -5.08 5.38
CA HIS A 91 5.69 -5.91 5.14
C HIS A 91 6.04 -7.36 5.44
N TYR A 92 5.36 -7.93 6.43
CA TYR A 92 5.59 -9.30 6.87
C TYR A 92 4.50 -10.22 6.36
N HIS A 93 4.88 -11.41 5.87
CA HIS A 93 3.94 -12.43 5.47
C HIS A 93 4.55 -13.82 5.62
N LEU A 94 3.69 -14.85 5.76
CA LEU A 94 4.10 -16.22 5.93
C LEU A 94 3.66 -17.06 4.73
N HIS A 95 4.61 -17.73 4.10
CA HIS A 95 4.38 -18.74 3.07
C HIS A 95 4.44 -20.14 3.66
N VAL A 96 3.41 -20.95 3.41
CA VAL A 96 3.34 -22.34 3.87
C VAL A 96 3.07 -23.24 2.67
N VAL A 97 4.06 -24.01 2.28
CA VAL A 97 3.94 -25.03 1.21
C VAL A 97 3.55 -26.36 1.82
N TYR A 98 2.49 -26.97 1.32
CA TYR A 98 1.91 -28.17 1.92
C TYR A 98 1.42 -29.19 0.86
N ILE A 99 1.11 -30.40 1.34
CA ILE A 99 0.46 -31.45 0.54
C ILE A 99 -1.03 -31.44 0.83
N PRO A 100 -1.91 -31.16 -0.16
CA PRO A 100 -3.36 -31.16 0.04
C PRO A 100 -3.87 -32.59 0.15
N VAL A 101 -4.23 -33.02 1.34
CA VAL A 101 -4.72 -34.38 1.63
C VAL A 101 -6.16 -34.39 2.10
N VAL A 102 -6.84 -35.48 1.80
CA VAL A 102 -8.18 -35.82 2.32
C VAL A 102 -8.21 -37.29 2.70
N GLU A 103 -8.92 -37.61 3.76
CA GLU A 103 -9.24 -38.99 4.08
C GLU A 103 -10.22 -39.56 3.05
N LYS A 104 -9.95 -40.74 2.53
CA LYS A 104 -10.79 -41.43 1.56
C LYS A 104 -10.99 -42.86 1.93
N GLN A 105 -12.23 -43.23 2.07
CA GLN A 105 -12.65 -44.64 2.24
C GLN A 105 -12.67 -45.35 0.89
N ILE A 106 -11.96 -46.43 0.79
CA ILE A 106 -12.02 -47.34 -0.36
C ILE A 106 -12.98 -48.50 0.02
N LEU A 107 -14.03 -48.63 -0.74
CA LEU A 107 -15.02 -49.66 -0.47
C LEU A 107 -14.71 -50.97 -1.23
N TRP A 108 -15.13 -52.06 -0.67
CA TRP A 108 -15.14 -53.33 -1.41
C TRP A 108 -16.01 -53.22 -2.65
N SER A 109 -15.51 -53.73 -3.75
CA SER A 109 -16.18 -53.68 -5.05
C SER A 109 -17.52 -54.45 -4.97
N LYS A 110 -18.56 -53.97 -5.68
CA LYS A 110 -19.82 -54.69 -5.89
C LYS A 110 -19.64 -56.08 -6.51
N ARG A 111 -18.44 -56.36 -7.12
CA ARG A 111 -18.03 -57.65 -7.70
C ARG A 111 -17.25 -58.54 -6.72
N CYS A 112 -17.16 -58.11 -5.43
CA CYS A 112 -16.49 -58.96 -4.44
C CYS A 112 -17.14 -60.33 -4.35
N LYS A 113 -16.34 -61.41 -4.26
CA LYS A 113 -16.87 -62.77 -4.13
C LYS A 113 -17.67 -62.93 -2.85
N ASP A 114 -17.24 -62.35 -1.75
CA ASP A 114 -17.97 -62.29 -0.51
C ASP A 114 -19.00 -61.17 -0.56
N GLU A 115 -20.27 -61.59 -0.58
CA GLU A 115 -21.40 -60.66 -0.66
C GLU A 115 -21.54 -59.77 0.57
N ALA A 116 -21.18 -60.26 1.75
CA ALA A 116 -21.24 -59.52 3.01
C ALA A 116 -20.26 -58.31 3.04
N LEU A 117 -19.19 -58.38 2.29
CA LEU A 117 -18.19 -57.31 2.21
C LEU A 117 -18.53 -56.22 1.19
N ARG A 118 -19.42 -56.49 0.23
CA ARG A 118 -19.76 -55.54 -0.84
C ARG A 118 -20.27 -54.22 -0.28
N GLY A 119 -19.56 -53.11 -0.65
CA GLY A 119 -19.90 -51.76 -0.20
C GLY A 119 -19.46 -51.41 1.23
N THR A 120 -18.87 -52.37 1.97
CA THR A 120 -18.22 -52.06 3.25
C THR A 120 -16.84 -51.42 3.03
N VAL A 121 -16.30 -50.75 4.03
CA VAL A 121 -14.97 -50.12 3.97
C VAL A 121 -13.88 -51.21 3.91
N LYS A 122 -13.10 -51.20 2.86
CA LYS A 122 -11.94 -52.07 2.66
C LYS A 122 -10.68 -51.50 3.31
N GLU A 123 -10.44 -50.22 3.09
CA GLU A 123 -9.27 -49.49 3.58
C GLU A 123 -9.60 -48.02 3.64
N VAL A 124 -8.90 -47.28 4.52
CA VAL A 124 -8.91 -45.81 4.57
C VAL A 124 -7.54 -45.33 4.16
N ILE A 125 -7.49 -44.43 3.20
CA ILE A 125 -6.23 -43.85 2.71
C ILE A 125 -6.25 -42.33 2.84
N THR A 126 -5.07 -41.76 3.07
CA THR A 126 -4.82 -40.31 2.99
C THR A 126 -4.50 -39.95 1.55
N GLN A 127 -5.53 -39.58 0.78
CA GLN A 127 -5.37 -39.30 -0.65
C GLN A 127 -4.90 -37.86 -0.88
N VAL A 128 -3.87 -37.68 -1.69
CA VAL A 128 -3.50 -36.36 -2.20
C VAL A 128 -4.56 -35.87 -3.17
N SER A 129 -5.23 -34.75 -2.87
CA SER A 129 -6.27 -34.19 -3.72
C SER A 129 -6.56 -32.72 -3.40
N ARG A 130 -6.02 -31.82 -4.22
CA ARG A 130 -6.30 -30.38 -4.07
C ARG A 130 -7.78 -30.03 -4.23
N SER A 131 -8.45 -30.61 -5.23
CA SER A 131 -9.85 -30.30 -5.52
C SER A 131 -10.81 -30.77 -4.42
N LYS A 132 -10.50 -31.88 -3.74
CA LYS A 132 -11.30 -32.37 -2.63
C LYS A 132 -11.00 -31.65 -1.33
N LYS A 133 -9.72 -31.33 -1.08
CA LYS A 133 -9.33 -30.54 0.10
C LYS A 133 -10.02 -29.17 0.10
N TRP A 134 -10.09 -28.53 -1.06
CA TRP A 134 -10.66 -27.19 -1.26
C TRP A 134 -12.02 -27.22 -1.97
N GLU A 135 -12.82 -28.21 -1.69
CA GLU A 135 -14.20 -28.30 -2.20
C GLU A 135 -15.07 -27.24 -1.53
N SER A 136 -15.85 -26.48 -2.34
CA SER A 136 -16.82 -25.51 -1.81
C SER A 136 -17.87 -26.23 -0.98
N LYS A 137 -18.16 -25.70 0.21
CA LYS A 137 -19.13 -26.29 1.15
C LYS A 137 -20.49 -25.60 1.02
N PRO A 138 -21.61 -26.33 1.17
CA PRO A 138 -22.92 -25.70 1.20
C PRO A 138 -23.05 -24.78 2.43
N VAL A 139 -23.66 -23.62 2.25
CA VAL A 139 -24.10 -22.77 3.36
C VAL A 139 -25.26 -23.46 4.03
N LEU A 140 -25.18 -23.67 5.35
CA LEU A 140 -26.24 -24.27 6.13
C LEU A 140 -27.12 -23.19 6.76
N GLY A 141 -28.42 -23.39 6.76
CA GLY A 141 -29.38 -22.59 7.53
C GLY A 141 -29.35 -22.95 9.03
N GLU A 142 -30.15 -22.26 9.82
CA GLU A 142 -30.28 -22.51 11.26
C GLU A 142 -30.79 -23.92 11.57
N ASP A 143 -31.52 -24.51 10.62
CA ASP A 143 -32.04 -25.89 10.67
C ASP A 143 -31.00 -26.95 10.29
N GLY A 144 -29.76 -26.56 9.98
CA GLY A 144 -28.70 -27.45 9.54
C GLY A 144 -28.81 -27.94 8.09
N ASN A 145 -29.85 -27.51 7.35
CA ASN A 145 -30.03 -27.86 5.95
C ASN A 145 -29.33 -26.90 5.01
N PRO A 146 -28.87 -27.37 3.82
CA PRO A 146 -28.27 -26.47 2.81
C PRO A 146 -29.25 -25.39 2.36
N MET A 147 -28.84 -24.15 2.45
CA MET A 147 -29.59 -23.02 1.90
C MET A 147 -29.66 -23.11 0.38
N LEU A 148 -30.84 -22.80 -0.18
CA LEU A 148 -31.07 -22.81 -1.60
C LEU A 148 -31.25 -21.38 -2.12
N ASN A 149 -30.72 -21.12 -3.32
CA ASN A 149 -30.97 -19.84 -4.03
C ASN A 149 -32.38 -19.85 -4.66
N ALA A 150 -32.82 -18.74 -5.25
CA ALA A 150 -34.09 -18.58 -5.93
C ALA A 150 -34.34 -19.61 -7.06
N LYS A 151 -33.30 -20.30 -7.56
CA LYS A 151 -33.37 -21.34 -8.59
C LYS A 151 -33.34 -22.77 -8.00
N GLY A 152 -33.46 -22.91 -6.67
CA GLY A 152 -33.44 -24.22 -5.97
C GLY A 152 -32.06 -24.89 -5.91
N LYS A 153 -30.98 -24.17 -6.25
CA LYS A 153 -29.60 -24.70 -6.16
C LYS A 153 -28.99 -24.34 -4.81
N LYS A 154 -28.17 -25.26 -4.26
CA LYS A 154 -27.44 -25.03 -3.01
C LYS A 154 -26.53 -23.80 -3.14
N ILE A 155 -26.60 -22.90 -2.17
CA ILE A 155 -25.66 -21.80 -2.03
C ILE A 155 -24.37 -22.40 -1.49
N LEU A 156 -23.27 -22.18 -2.21
CA LEU A 156 -21.96 -22.69 -1.83
C LEU A 156 -21.10 -21.56 -1.28
N LYS A 157 -20.42 -21.84 -0.18
CA LYS A 157 -19.35 -20.99 0.36
C LYS A 157 -18.03 -21.45 -0.27
N SER A 158 -17.30 -20.50 -0.86
CA SER A 158 -16.00 -20.82 -1.46
C SER A 158 -15.02 -21.32 -0.40
N SER A 159 -14.14 -22.24 -0.79
CA SER A 159 -13.10 -22.76 0.09
C SER A 159 -12.18 -21.67 0.64
N TYR A 160 -11.90 -20.65 -0.16
CA TYR A 160 -11.12 -19.50 0.27
C TYR A 160 -11.79 -18.72 1.41
N SER A 161 -13.11 -18.50 1.34
CA SER A 161 -13.85 -17.85 2.42
C SER A 161 -13.89 -18.71 3.70
N VAL A 162 -13.94 -20.04 3.57
CA VAL A 162 -13.84 -20.96 4.72
C VAL A 162 -12.45 -20.86 5.34
N LEU A 163 -11.39 -20.91 4.52
CA LEU A 163 -10.00 -20.76 4.96
C LEU A 163 -9.78 -19.46 5.75
N GLN A 164 -10.29 -18.34 5.24
CA GLN A 164 -10.19 -17.06 5.95
C GLN A 164 -10.93 -17.07 7.30
N ASP A 165 -12.12 -17.71 7.36
CA ASP A 165 -12.84 -17.82 8.63
C ASP A 165 -12.08 -18.70 9.63
N ASP A 166 -11.56 -19.85 9.19
CA ASP A 166 -10.82 -20.78 10.04
C ASP A 166 -9.55 -20.11 10.60
N PHE A 167 -8.78 -19.43 9.76
CA PHE A 167 -7.62 -18.66 10.17
C PHE A 167 -7.97 -17.54 11.16
N PHE A 168 -8.97 -16.72 10.83
CA PHE A 168 -9.42 -15.64 11.69
C PHE A 168 -9.85 -16.12 13.08
N ASN A 169 -10.66 -17.19 13.12
CA ASN A 169 -11.15 -17.75 14.37
C ASN A 169 -10.01 -18.32 15.22
N PHE A 170 -9.04 -19.00 14.58
CA PHE A 170 -7.84 -19.50 15.27
C PHE A 170 -7.04 -18.38 15.88
N MET A 171 -6.72 -17.32 15.11
CA MET A 171 -5.92 -16.21 15.60
C MET A 171 -6.61 -15.44 16.73
N ARG A 172 -7.92 -15.26 16.67
CA ARG A 172 -8.69 -14.69 17.78
C ARG A 172 -8.64 -15.55 19.04
N ALA A 173 -8.77 -16.86 18.89
CA ALA A 173 -8.63 -17.80 20.01
C ALA A 173 -7.21 -17.81 20.61
N ALA A 174 -6.18 -17.57 19.79
CA ALA A 174 -4.81 -17.42 20.20
C ALA A 174 -4.51 -16.08 20.92
N GLY A 175 -5.49 -15.16 20.99
CA GLY A 175 -5.38 -13.89 21.71
C GLY A 175 -5.26 -12.63 20.84
N TYR A 176 -5.21 -12.75 19.53
CA TYR A 176 -5.16 -11.62 18.59
C TYR A 176 -6.59 -11.09 18.32
N THR A 177 -7.17 -10.41 19.32
CA THR A 177 -8.59 -10.02 19.33
C THR A 177 -8.91 -8.84 18.43
N ASP A 178 -7.91 -8.07 18.03
CA ASP A 178 -7.98 -6.89 17.19
C ASP A 178 -7.62 -7.17 15.71
N VAL A 179 -7.33 -8.43 15.36
CA VAL A 179 -7.21 -8.84 13.97
C VAL A 179 -8.55 -8.71 13.27
N GLU A 180 -8.58 -8.04 12.15
CA GLU A 180 -9.74 -7.91 11.29
C GLU A 180 -9.72 -8.98 10.18
N ARG A 181 -10.87 -9.60 9.97
CA ARG A 181 -11.06 -10.49 8.83
C ARG A 181 -11.23 -9.67 7.55
N GLY A 182 -10.59 -10.06 6.47
CA GLY A 182 -10.83 -9.47 5.15
C GLY A 182 -12.32 -9.51 4.74
N GLU A 183 -12.73 -8.57 3.90
CA GLU A 183 -14.13 -8.39 3.50
C GLU A 183 -14.72 -9.65 2.87
N ARG A 184 -15.93 -10.05 3.33
CA ARG A 184 -16.62 -11.22 2.82
C ARG A 184 -17.26 -10.91 1.47
N GLY A 185 -16.95 -11.76 0.49
CA GLY A 185 -17.54 -11.63 -0.84
C GLY A 185 -16.91 -10.54 -1.69
N SER A 186 -15.75 -10.00 -1.30
CA SER A 186 -14.95 -9.16 -2.19
C SER A 186 -14.69 -9.94 -3.48
N THR A 187 -15.07 -9.34 -4.60
CA THR A 187 -14.80 -9.82 -5.96
C THR A 187 -13.60 -9.11 -6.56
N GLU A 188 -12.92 -8.29 -5.78
CA GLU A 188 -11.69 -7.65 -6.22
C GLU A 188 -10.66 -8.74 -6.53
N GLU A 189 -10.26 -8.79 -7.79
CA GLU A 189 -9.17 -9.66 -8.20
C GLU A 189 -7.90 -9.18 -7.51
N HIS A 190 -7.22 -10.09 -6.82
CA HIS A 190 -5.92 -9.80 -6.27
C HIS A 190 -4.98 -9.46 -7.41
N LEU A 191 -4.56 -8.21 -7.47
CA LEU A 191 -3.51 -7.80 -8.39
C LEU A 191 -2.28 -8.66 -8.12
N THR A 192 -1.62 -9.14 -9.17
CA THR A 192 -0.30 -9.72 -8.99
C THR A 192 0.62 -8.68 -8.35
N VAL A 193 1.64 -9.11 -7.60
CA VAL A 193 2.63 -8.21 -6.97
C VAL A 193 3.18 -7.20 -7.99
N THR A 194 3.41 -7.63 -9.23
CA THR A 194 3.87 -6.76 -10.31
C THR A 194 2.83 -5.72 -10.70
N GLN A 195 1.56 -6.10 -10.86
CA GLN A 195 0.47 -5.18 -11.19
C GLN A 195 0.25 -4.16 -10.07
N PHE A 196 0.27 -4.60 -8.81
CA PHE A 196 0.18 -3.72 -7.65
C PHE A 196 1.34 -2.70 -7.61
N LYS A 197 2.59 -3.16 -7.82
CA LYS A 197 3.76 -2.27 -7.90
C LYS A 197 3.65 -1.26 -9.03
N VAL A 198 3.17 -1.67 -10.21
CA VAL A 198 2.96 -0.78 -11.36
C VAL A 198 1.87 0.26 -11.05
N GLN A 199 0.76 -0.14 -10.45
CA GLN A 199 -0.33 0.77 -10.10
C GLN A 199 0.11 1.79 -9.03
N ALA A 200 0.82 1.35 -8.01
CA ALA A 200 1.35 2.22 -6.96
C ALA A 200 2.37 3.24 -7.53
N GLU A 201 3.24 2.82 -8.45
CA GLU A 201 4.21 3.70 -9.10
C GLU A 201 3.53 4.68 -10.09
N GLN A 202 2.46 4.28 -10.74
CA GLN A 202 1.63 5.17 -11.55
C GLN A 202 0.98 6.28 -10.73
N GLN A 203 0.36 5.94 -9.61
CA GLN A 203 -0.23 6.93 -8.69
C GLN A 203 0.82 7.90 -8.15
N ARG A 204 2.01 7.39 -7.82
CA ARG A 204 3.13 8.22 -7.39
C ARG A 204 3.59 9.18 -8.48
N LEU A 205 3.71 8.70 -9.72
CA LEU A 205 4.09 9.52 -10.87
C LEU A 205 3.08 10.65 -11.12
N GLU A 206 1.79 10.36 -11.05
CA GLU A 206 0.73 11.35 -11.18
C GLU A 206 0.81 12.42 -10.08
N ALA A 207 1.02 12.01 -8.83
CA ALA A 207 1.18 12.94 -7.72
C ALA A 207 2.41 13.84 -7.88
N VAL A 208 3.56 13.30 -8.25
CA VAL A 208 4.80 14.06 -8.51
C VAL A 208 4.61 15.01 -9.69
N THR A 209 3.97 14.55 -10.78
CA THR A 209 3.69 15.39 -11.95
C THR A 209 2.82 16.59 -11.57
N GLY A 210 1.79 16.37 -10.73
CA GLY A 210 0.95 17.45 -10.20
C GLY A 210 1.76 18.45 -9.35
N GLN A 211 2.66 17.98 -8.51
CA GLN A 211 3.54 18.85 -7.70
C GLN A 211 4.50 19.67 -8.57
N VAL A 212 5.06 19.07 -9.61
CA VAL A 212 5.94 19.78 -10.57
C VAL A 212 5.16 20.88 -11.29
N ALA A 213 3.97 20.59 -11.81
CA ALA A 213 3.14 21.58 -12.48
C ALA A 213 2.78 22.76 -11.55
N GLN A 214 2.46 22.48 -10.28
CA GLN A 214 2.18 23.53 -9.29
C GLN A 214 3.43 24.36 -8.99
N ALA A 215 4.60 23.73 -8.88
CA ALA A 215 5.86 24.44 -8.64
C ALA A 215 6.25 25.33 -9.83
N GLU A 216 6.03 24.88 -11.06
CA GLU A 216 6.24 25.67 -12.27
C GLU A 216 5.33 26.89 -12.31
N GLN A 217 4.04 26.73 -11.99
CA GLN A 217 3.10 27.86 -11.90
C GLN A 217 3.52 28.88 -10.84
N ASN A 218 3.90 28.42 -9.65
CA ASN A 218 4.40 29.28 -8.58
C ASN A 218 5.67 30.06 -9.01
N LEU A 219 6.55 29.42 -9.78
CA LEU A 219 7.77 30.04 -10.31
C LEU A 219 7.43 31.16 -11.32
N GLU A 220 6.50 30.92 -12.22
CA GLU A 220 6.05 31.94 -13.18
C GLU A 220 5.38 33.15 -12.48
N ASP A 221 4.55 32.89 -11.49
CA ASP A 221 3.91 33.93 -10.68
C ASP A 221 4.96 34.76 -9.92
N ALA A 222 5.97 34.13 -9.34
CA ALA A 222 7.09 34.81 -8.68
C ALA A 222 7.92 35.65 -9.66
N LYS A 223 8.20 35.15 -10.87
CA LYS A 223 8.88 35.91 -11.92
C LYS A 223 8.07 37.14 -12.33
N ALA A 224 6.75 37.00 -12.52
CA ALA A 224 5.87 38.10 -12.87
C ALA A 224 5.82 39.18 -11.76
N ALA A 225 5.75 38.76 -10.49
CA ALA A 225 5.81 39.65 -9.34
C ALA A 225 7.14 40.41 -9.26
N THR A 226 8.24 39.70 -9.46
CA THR A 226 9.60 40.31 -9.49
C THR A 226 9.75 41.33 -10.62
N ALA A 227 9.24 41.03 -11.81
CA ALA A 227 9.25 41.98 -12.94
C ALA A 227 8.43 43.25 -12.65
N LYS A 228 7.27 43.14 -11.97
CA LYS A 228 6.46 44.29 -11.54
C LYS A 228 7.21 45.14 -10.50
N GLN A 229 7.85 44.50 -9.52
CA GLN A 229 8.64 45.21 -8.50
C GLN A 229 9.85 45.95 -9.13
N LYS A 230 10.54 45.33 -10.07
CA LYS A 230 11.68 45.96 -10.79
C LYS A 230 11.24 47.20 -11.55
N LYS A 231 10.11 47.15 -12.28
CA LYS A 231 9.55 48.32 -12.95
C LYS A 231 9.19 49.45 -11.97
N LYS A 232 8.59 49.11 -10.83
CA LYS A 232 8.27 50.10 -9.79
C LYS A 232 9.53 50.69 -9.18
N LEU A 233 10.57 49.92 -8.95
CA LEU A 233 11.87 50.41 -8.46
C LEU A 233 12.50 51.39 -9.44
N GLU A 234 12.52 51.08 -10.76
CA GLU A 234 13.04 51.95 -11.82
C GLU A 234 12.29 53.28 -11.89
N SER A 235 10.95 53.28 -11.74
CA SER A 235 10.19 54.52 -11.70
C SER A 235 10.54 55.39 -10.47
N LEU A 236 10.63 54.79 -9.29
CA LEU A 236 11.00 55.47 -8.05
C LEU A 236 12.43 56.05 -8.13
N GLN A 237 13.36 55.29 -8.77
CA GLN A 237 14.75 55.81 -9.00
C GLN A 237 14.75 57.04 -9.90
N LYS A 238 13.89 57.06 -10.95
CA LYS A 238 13.77 58.25 -11.83
C LYS A 238 13.20 59.45 -11.07
N GLU A 239 12.15 59.23 -10.29
CA GLU A 239 11.56 60.28 -9.47
C GLU A 239 12.53 60.81 -8.42
N THR A 240 13.30 59.95 -7.77
CA THR A 240 14.34 60.35 -6.80
C THR A 240 15.45 61.16 -7.46
N LYS A 241 15.89 60.81 -8.68
CA LYS A 241 16.87 61.59 -9.44
C LYS A 241 16.34 62.98 -9.80
N ALA A 242 15.04 63.07 -10.23
CA ALA A 242 14.42 64.34 -10.54
C ALA A 242 14.33 65.22 -9.30
N ALA A 243 13.87 64.63 -8.17
CA ALA A 243 13.80 65.39 -6.88
C ALA A 243 15.16 65.89 -6.42
N LYS A 244 16.23 65.11 -6.56
CA LYS A 244 17.61 65.57 -6.24
C LYS A 244 18.07 66.72 -7.12
N THR A 245 17.70 66.70 -8.39
CA THR A 245 18.03 67.78 -9.32
C THR A 245 17.32 69.08 -8.92
N ILE A 246 16.03 68.99 -8.54
CA ILE A 246 15.28 70.15 -8.04
C ILE A 246 15.91 70.68 -6.74
N ALA A 247 16.26 69.80 -5.81
CA ALA A 247 16.89 70.20 -4.55
C ALA A 247 18.22 70.93 -4.74
N LEU A 248 19.03 70.46 -5.68
CA LEU A 248 20.30 71.14 -6.04
C LEU A 248 20.03 72.56 -6.64
N THR A 249 18.99 72.66 -7.48
CA THR A 249 18.61 73.96 -8.07
C THR A 249 18.10 74.95 -7.02
N VAL A 250 17.34 74.47 -6.02
CA VAL A 250 16.90 75.31 -4.88
C VAL A 250 18.12 75.77 -4.06
N GLN A 251 19.05 74.90 -3.75
CA GLN A 251 20.30 75.28 -3.04
C GLN A 251 21.14 76.30 -3.83
N ASP A 252 21.21 76.12 -5.13
CA ASP A 252 21.91 77.09 -5.98
C ASP A 252 21.23 78.44 -5.96
N ILE A 253 19.91 78.50 -5.96
CA ILE A 253 19.09 79.72 -5.87
C ILE A 253 19.30 80.40 -4.51
N GLU A 254 19.27 79.63 -3.42
CA GLU A 254 19.51 80.18 -2.06
C GLU A 254 20.92 80.73 -1.89
N ALA A 255 21.88 80.22 -2.64
CA ALA A 255 23.28 80.74 -2.61
C ALA A 255 23.51 82.00 -3.47
N MET A 256 22.49 82.34 -4.30
CA MET A 256 22.60 83.55 -5.16
C MET A 256 22.43 84.84 -4.38
N GLY A 257 23.14 85.87 -4.82
CA GLY A 257 23.05 87.22 -4.32
C GLY A 257 23.93 87.56 -3.14
N LYS A 258 24.33 88.83 -3.06
CA LYS A 258 25.10 89.38 -1.96
C LYS A 258 24.25 90.37 -1.19
N LYS A 259 24.35 90.33 0.15
CA LYS A 259 23.71 91.28 1.00
C LYS A 259 24.26 92.71 0.72
N ALA A 260 23.36 93.62 0.46
CA ALA A 260 23.76 95.03 0.19
C ALA A 260 24.43 95.68 1.42
N THR A 261 25.40 96.57 1.18
CA THR A 261 26.18 97.19 2.22
C THR A 261 25.35 98.10 3.09
N PHE A 262 24.15 98.53 2.61
CA PHE A 262 23.18 99.35 3.36
C PHE A 262 21.80 98.82 3.11
N GLY A 263 21.09 98.41 4.19
CA GLY A 263 19.71 97.87 4.13
C GLY A 263 19.59 96.36 4.11
N ASN A 264 18.36 95.82 4.06
CA ASN A 264 18.09 94.43 4.06
C ASN A 264 17.90 93.77 2.64
N ASN A 265 18.31 94.51 1.65
CA ASN A 265 18.23 94.08 0.22
C ASN A 265 19.28 93.08 -0.17
N ILE A 266 18.94 92.16 -1.01
CA ILE A 266 19.88 91.22 -1.68
C ILE A 266 20.12 91.74 -3.11
N THR A 267 21.35 91.98 -3.46
CA THR A 267 21.72 92.38 -4.81
C THR A 267 22.15 91.18 -5.63
N LEU A 268 21.45 90.94 -6.74
CA LEU A 268 21.80 89.89 -7.70
C LEU A 268 22.61 90.45 -8.82
N THR A 269 23.57 89.66 -9.35
CA THR A 269 24.21 89.94 -10.59
C THR A 269 23.29 89.76 -11.80
N PRO A 270 23.51 90.34 -12.94
CA PRO A 270 22.70 90.12 -14.14
C PRO A 270 22.51 88.67 -14.50
N ASP A 271 23.61 87.86 -14.38
CA ASP A 271 23.57 86.43 -14.68
C ASP A 271 22.74 85.64 -13.69
N GLU A 272 22.76 85.99 -12.41
CA GLU A 272 21.87 85.38 -11.37
C GLU A 272 20.41 85.76 -11.60
N CYS A 273 20.16 87.00 -12.04
CA CYS A 273 18.83 87.43 -12.42
C CYS A 273 18.25 86.68 -13.61
N ASP A 274 19.08 86.48 -14.63
CA ASP A 274 18.67 85.70 -15.81
C ASP A 274 18.49 84.21 -15.52
N THR A 275 19.27 83.68 -14.59
CA THR A 275 19.12 82.33 -14.12
C THR A 275 17.76 82.15 -13.38
N LEU A 276 17.44 83.03 -12.45
CA LEU A 276 16.16 83.03 -11.75
C LEU A 276 14.97 83.17 -12.70
N LYS A 277 15.05 84.01 -13.73
CA LYS A 277 14.00 84.14 -14.75
C LYS A 277 13.74 82.89 -15.57
N ARG A 278 14.79 82.03 -15.74
CA ARG A 278 14.63 80.74 -16.46
C ARG A 278 13.93 79.68 -15.63
N TYR A 279 13.96 79.82 -14.31
CA TYR A 279 13.35 78.84 -13.38
C TYR A 279 12.01 79.36 -12.79
N ALA A 280 11.63 80.60 -13.03
CA ALA A 280 10.33 81.17 -12.73
C ALA A 280 9.31 80.83 -13.83
#